data_09076e6cef8df8e37de97f23296fb7d1
#
_entry.id   09076e6cef8df8e37de97f23296fb7d1
#
_cell.length_a   1.000
_cell.length_b   1.000
_cell.length_c   1.000
_cell.angle_alpha   90.00
_cell.angle_beta   90.00
_cell.angle_gamma   90.00
#
_symmetry.space_group_name_H-M   'P 1'
#
loop_
_entity.id
_entity.type
_entity.pdbx_description
1 polymer ?
#
loop_
_entity_poly.entity_id
_entity_poly.type
_entity_poly.pdbx_seq_one_letter_code
_entity_poly.pdbx_strand_id
1 'polypeptide(L)'
;MPTYKDWIKETDINIDYFSAFIKAWIAFNSWYRSEYSERTDRDIIDKIKVQNNRFKGAIETLLDKNNTSENALSFQSYLSKLQIALTNASIVTQERMGVNRQISFSEIAITNPQAQSGGDYRTTHYKVERSRNGIKTTVSKKNDPSTVLFNFQQEKYDEYELEMHADFKRLGLEQQGQCLAFYREIIPYKSESVISKDRNNNIIFVSERSKVSRGIIEVLYLLRCSLMHGEVYPDTYSLEVYKNAYYILNAILKTFL
;
A
#
# COMPACT_ATOMS: atom_id res chain seq x y z
N MET A 1 -12.70 19.98 -48.64
CA MET A 1 -12.80 21.00 -47.58
C MET A 1 -13.30 20.32 -46.33
N PRO A 2 -12.70 20.55 -45.14
CA PRO A 2 -13.21 20.01 -43.89
C PRO A 2 -14.66 20.51 -43.67
N THR A 3 -15.51 19.63 -43.21
CA THR A 3 -16.92 19.89 -42.93
C THR A 3 -17.08 20.33 -41.46
N TYR A 4 -18.26 20.93 -41.13
CA TYR A 4 -18.56 21.22 -39.72
C TYR A 4 -18.54 19.99 -38.82
N LYS A 5 -18.79 18.79 -39.37
CA LYS A 5 -18.72 17.52 -38.66
C LYS A 5 -17.28 17.15 -38.26
N ASP A 6 -16.31 17.53 -39.09
CA ASP A 6 -14.89 17.32 -38.77
C ASP A 6 -14.47 18.28 -37.64
N TRP A 7 -14.95 19.52 -37.68
CA TRP A 7 -14.71 20.48 -36.59
C TRP A 7 -15.39 20.07 -35.27
N ILE A 8 -16.60 19.49 -35.32
CA ILE A 8 -17.27 18.99 -34.10
C ILE A 8 -16.41 17.90 -33.43
N LYS A 9 -15.74 17.01 -34.18
CA LYS A 9 -14.84 16.00 -33.63
C LYS A 9 -13.60 16.61 -32.95
N GLU A 10 -13.13 17.75 -33.48
CA GLU A 10 -11.96 18.44 -32.92
C GLU A 10 -12.31 19.34 -31.72
N THR A 11 -13.60 19.48 -31.39
CA THR A 11 -13.99 20.19 -30.14
C THR A 11 -13.77 19.38 -28.89
N ASP A 12 -13.51 18.07 -28.99
CA ASP A 12 -13.20 17.22 -27.85
C ASP A 12 -11.80 17.54 -27.35
N ILE A 13 -11.71 18.16 -26.16
CA ILE A 13 -10.45 18.40 -25.47
C ILE A 13 -9.95 17.06 -24.94
N ASN A 14 -8.96 16.50 -25.64
CA ASN A 14 -8.31 15.27 -25.18
C ASN A 14 -7.26 15.62 -24.13
N ILE A 15 -7.61 15.48 -22.85
CA ILE A 15 -6.69 15.72 -21.75
C ILE A 15 -5.82 14.47 -21.56
N ASP A 16 -4.49 14.64 -21.65
CA ASP A 16 -3.55 13.61 -21.27
C ASP A 16 -3.52 13.45 -19.73
N TYR A 17 -4.33 12.55 -19.24
CA TYR A 17 -4.43 12.29 -17.81
C TYR A 17 -3.20 11.59 -17.22
N PHE A 18 -2.36 10.93 -18.01
CA PHE A 18 -1.08 10.40 -17.54
C PHE A 18 -0.15 11.55 -17.15
N SER A 19 0.03 12.53 -18.05
CA SER A 19 0.82 13.73 -17.76
C SER A 19 0.20 14.58 -16.65
N ALA A 20 -1.12 14.73 -16.62
CA ALA A 20 -1.81 15.48 -15.57
C ALA A 20 -1.60 14.87 -14.19
N PHE A 21 -1.68 13.54 -14.08
CA PHE A 21 -1.41 12.81 -12.84
C PHE A 21 0.05 12.99 -12.39
N ILE A 22 1.02 12.89 -13.31
CA ILE A 22 2.45 13.09 -12.98
C ILE A 22 2.71 14.52 -12.50
N LYS A 23 2.11 15.53 -13.12
CA LYS A 23 2.23 16.94 -12.65
C LYS A 23 1.69 17.10 -11.23
N ALA A 24 0.53 16.52 -10.92
CA ALA A 24 -0.02 16.54 -9.57
C ALA A 24 0.87 15.76 -8.58
N TRP A 25 1.45 14.64 -9.02
CA TRP A 25 2.40 13.88 -8.22
C TRP A 25 3.68 14.67 -7.91
N ILE A 26 4.19 15.44 -8.87
CA ILE A 26 5.36 16.32 -8.63
C ILE A 26 5.07 17.33 -7.52
N ALA A 27 3.87 17.92 -7.50
CA ALA A 27 3.46 18.82 -6.42
C ALA A 27 3.40 18.10 -5.05
N PHE A 28 2.82 16.89 -5.01
CA PHE A 28 2.82 16.06 -3.81
C PHE A 28 4.24 15.66 -3.37
N ASN A 29 5.10 15.28 -4.33
CA ASN A 29 6.51 14.96 -4.08
C ASN A 29 7.25 16.16 -3.48
N SER A 30 7.08 17.34 -4.05
CA SER A 30 7.70 18.57 -3.54
C SER A 30 7.29 18.82 -2.09
N TRP A 31 5.99 18.66 -1.75
CA TRP A 31 5.53 18.80 -0.38
C TRP A 31 6.16 17.76 0.55
N TYR A 32 6.10 16.47 0.23
CA TYR A 32 6.61 15.49 1.18
C TYR A 32 8.14 15.53 1.32
N ARG A 33 8.87 15.98 0.30
CA ARG A 33 10.30 16.17 0.39
C ARG A 33 10.70 17.39 1.26
N SER A 34 9.81 18.36 1.44
CA SER A 34 10.01 19.45 2.40
C SER A 34 9.73 19.05 3.85
N GLU A 35 8.84 18.06 4.06
CA GLU A 35 8.41 17.63 5.39
C GLU A 35 9.20 16.43 5.94
N TYR A 36 9.79 15.62 5.06
CA TYR A 36 10.39 14.32 5.41
C TYR A 36 11.81 14.19 4.85
N SER A 37 12.73 13.65 5.67
CA SER A 37 14.16 13.50 5.35
C SER A 37 14.58 12.07 5.00
N GLU A 38 13.63 11.13 4.85
CA GLU A 38 13.91 9.75 4.51
C GLU A 38 14.57 9.64 3.14
N ARG A 39 15.46 8.65 3.00
CA ARG A 39 16.26 8.46 1.79
C ARG A 39 15.42 8.08 0.58
N THR A 40 14.39 7.23 0.76
CA THR A 40 13.58 6.72 -0.35
C THR A 40 12.15 7.26 -0.30
N ASP A 41 11.52 7.40 -1.48
CA ASP A 41 10.10 7.78 -1.56
C ASP A 41 9.22 6.77 -0.82
N ARG A 42 9.55 5.49 -0.88
CA ARG A 42 8.80 4.44 -0.19
C ARG A 42 8.77 4.65 1.31
N ASP A 43 9.90 4.95 1.91
CA ASP A 43 9.99 5.19 3.36
C ASP A 43 9.17 6.41 3.78
N ILE A 44 9.16 7.46 2.95
CA ILE A 44 8.34 8.66 3.17
C ILE A 44 6.85 8.31 3.07
N ILE A 45 6.44 7.61 2.02
CA ILE A 45 5.03 7.22 1.81
C ILE A 45 4.55 6.32 2.97
N ASP A 46 5.37 5.40 3.44
CA ASP A 46 5.03 4.56 4.59
C ASP A 46 4.84 5.39 5.87
N LYS A 47 5.65 6.44 6.09
CA LYS A 47 5.44 7.39 7.19
C LYS A 47 4.16 8.22 7.02
N ILE A 48 3.89 8.73 5.83
CA ILE A 48 2.67 9.51 5.55
C ILE A 48 1.41 8.67 5.84
N LYS A 49 1.43 7.38 5.53
CA LYS A 49 0.29 6.48 5.83
C LYS A 49 0.04 6.31 7.32
N VAL A 50 1.09 6.28 8.13
CA VAL A 50 1.01 5.93 9.56
C VAL A 50 0.88 7.17 10.46
N GLN A 51 1.64 8.20 10.20
CA GLN A 51 1.70 9.41 11.03
C GLN A 51 0.54 10.37 10.73
N ASN A 52 0.19 11.19 11.72
CA ASN A 52 -0.68 12.33 11.50
C ASN A 52 0.07 13.39 10.69
N ASN A 53 -0.49 13.80 9.58
CA ASN A 53 0.08 14.80 8.70
C ASN A 53 -1.02 15.50 7.89
N ARG A 54 -0.67 16.62 7.24
CA ARG A 54 -1.60 17.43 6.47
C ARG A 54 -2.28 16.67 5.33
N PHE A 55 -1.53 15.84 4.61
CA PHE A 55 -2.05 15.10 3.45
C PHE A 55 -3.09 14.05 3.87
N LYS A 56 -2.76 13.25 4.87
CA LYS A 56 -3.67 12.24 5.43
C LYS A 56 -4.91 12.89 6.05
N GLY A 57 -4.72 13.97 6.82
CA GLY A 57 -5.83 14.72 7.42
C GLY A 57 -6.78 15.31 6.37
N ALA A 58 -6.25 15.82 5.25
CA ALA A 58 -7.06 16.29 4.12
C ALA A 58 -7.92 15.16 3.54
N ILE A 59 -7.34 13.97 3.30
CA ILE A 59 -8.09 12.80 2.83
C ILE A 59 -9.22 12.44 3.81
N GLU A 60 -8.92 12.37 5.11
CA GLU A 60 -9.89 12.00 6.13
C GLU A 60 -11.03 13.01 6.24
N THR A 61 -10.74 14.29 6.01
CA THR A 61 -11.75 15.37 5.96
C THR A 61 -12.63 15.24 4.70
N LEU A 62 -12.05 14.93 3.54
CA LEU A 62 -12.79 14.72 2.28
C LEU A 62 -13.63 13.43 2.30
N LEU A 63 -13.24 12.44 3.11
CA LEU A 63 -13.99 11.19 3.34
C LEU A 63 -15.12 11.34 4.37
N ASP A 64 -15.19 12.48 5.08
CA ASP A 64 -16.24 12.66 6.07
C ASP A 64 -17.62 12.73 5.41
N LYS A 65 -18.52 11.83 5.81
CA LYS A 65 -19.89 11.77 5.30
C LYS A 65 -20.71 13.05 5.58
N ASN A 66 -20.31 13.80 6.61
CA ASN A 66 -20.93 15.07 6.96
C ASN A 66 -20.34 16.25 6.15
N ASN A 67 -19.26 16.04 5.42
CA ASN A 67 -18.68 17.07 4.57
C ASN A 67 -19.40 17.08 3.21
N THR A 68 -20.32 18.04 3.07
CA THR A 68 -21.14 18.24 1.85
C THR A 68 -20.54 19.28 0.90
N SER A 69 -19.29 19.68 1.09
CA SER A 69 -18.62 20.60 0.17
C SER A 69 -18.51 19.99 -1.23
N GLU A 70 -18.55 20.81 -2.26
CA GLU A 70 -18.40 20.36 -3.65
C GLU A 70 -17.11 19.56 -3.86
N ASN A 71 -16.01 20.00 -3.22
CA ASN A 71 -14.74 19.30 -3.28
C ASN A 71 -14.82 17.89 -2.65
N ALA A 72 -15.49 17.72 -1.50
CA ALA A 72 -15.66 16.43 -0.85
C ALA A 72 -16.55 15.50 -1.65
N LEU A 73 -17.68 15.99 -2.16
CA LEU A 73 -18.58 15.19 -2.99
C LEU A 73 -17.91 14.73 -4.30
N SER A 74 -17.17 15.62 -4.93
CA SER A 74 -16.38 15.30 -6.13
C SER A 74 -15.30 14.27 -5.82
N PHE A 75 -14.55 14.43 -4.73
CA PHE A 75 -13.52 13.49 -4.27
C PHE A 75 -14.10 12.07 -4.05
N GLN A 76 -15.22 11.97 -3.33
CA GLN A 76 -15.88 10.68 -3.05
C GLN A 76 -16.40 10.03 -4.34
N SER A 77 -16.93 10.82 -5.28
CA SER A 77 -17.33 10.33 -6.59
C SER A 77 -16.16 9.78 -7.39
N TYR A 78 -15.04 10.52 -7.46
CA TYR A 78 -13.83 10.04 -8.16
C TYR A 78 -13.20 8.82 -7.48
N LEU A 79 -13.29 8.72 -6.16
CA LEU A 79 -12.81 7.54 -5.44
C LEU A 79 -13.59 6.28 -5.81
N SER A 80 -14.91 6.37 -5.89
CA SER A 80 -15.77 5.27 -6.34
C SER A 80 -15.49 4.90 -7.80
N LYS A 81 -15.32 5.90 -8.67
CA LYS A 81 -14.95 5.67 -10.07
C LYS A 81 -13.57 5.04 -10.23
N LEU A 82 -12.58 5.45 -9.40
CA LEU A 82 -11.26 4.85 -9.40
C LEU A 82 -11.31 3.36 -9.04
N GLN A 83 -12.12 2.98 -8.04
CA GLN A 83 -12.31 1.58 -7.67
C GLN A 83 -12.83 0.74 -8.85
N ILE A 84 -13.83 1.24 -9.57
CA ILE A 84 -14.39 0.57 -10.74
C ILE A 84 -13.36 0.50 -11.88
N ALA A 85 -12.68 1.60 -12.14
CA ALA A 85 -11.68 1.69 -13.20
C ALA A 85 -10.51 0.72 -12.96
N LEU A 86 -10.01 0.60 -11.72
CA LEU A 86 -8.95 -0.35 -11.34
C LEU A 86 -9.37 -1.80 -11.58
N THR A 87 -10.63 -2.14 -11.32
CA THR A 87 -11.15 -3.49 -11.58
C THR A 87 -11.14 -3.81 -13.09
N ASN A 88 -11.45 -2.82 -13.93
CA ASN A 88 -11.53 -3.00 -15.39
C ASN A 88 -10.16 -2.97 -16.07
N ALA A 89 -9.25 -2.13 -15.61
CA ALA A 89 -7.94 -1.93 -16.23
C ALA A 89 -6.91 -3.02 -15.87
N SER A 90 -7.08 -3.71 -14.74
CA SER A 90 -6.17 -4.78 -14.29
C SER A 90 -4.69 -4.36 -14.29
N ILE A 91 -4.37 -3.14 -13.83
CA ILE A 91 -2.99 -2.65 -13.77
C ILE A 91 -2.22 -3.46 -12.74
N VAL A 92 -1.10 -4.04 -13.17
CA VAL A 92 -0.23 -4.89 -12.35
C VAL A 92 1.02 -4.11 -11.98
N THR A 93 1.49 -4.24 -10.77
CA THR A 93 2.79 -3.72 -10.33
C THR A 93 3.71 -4.87 -9.96
N GLN A 94 5.00 -4.73 -10.26
CA GLN A 94 6.00 -5.66 -9.76
C GLN A 94 6.18 -5.44 -8.26
N GLU A 95 5.92 -6.48 -7.49
CA GLU A 95 6.20 -6.45 -6.07
C GLU A 95 7.69 -6.59 -5.77
N ARG A 96 8.09 -6.03 -4.61
CA ARG A 96 9.45 -6.14 -4.08
C ARG A 96 9.93 -7.58 -3.85
N MET A 97 9.02 -8.57 -3.91
CA MET A 97 9.29 -9.98 -3.68
C MET A 97 9.06 -10.85 -4.93
N GLY A 98 9.00 -10.23 -6.11
CA GLY A 98 8.88 -10.97 -7.38
C GLY A 98 7.47 -11.48 -7.69
N VAL A 99 6.47 -11.14 -6.90
CA VAL A 99 5.06 -11.47 -7.16
C VAL A 99 4.37 -10.27 -7.76
N ASN A 100 3.85 -10.42 -8.99
CA ASN A 100 3.03 -9.39 -9.60
C ASN A 100 1.66 -9.35 -8.93
N ARG A 101 1.26 -8.19 -8.42
CA ARG A 101 -0.08 -7.97 -7.87
C ARG A 101 -0.82 -6.91 -8.65
N GLN A 102 -2.13 -7.11 -8.80
CA GLN A 102 -3.01 -6.09 -9.35
C GLN A 102 -3.17 -4.95 -8.35
N ILE A 103 -3.05 -3.71 -8.83
CA ILE A 103 -3.35 -2.53 -8.01
C ILE A 103 -4.86 -2.51 -7.74
N SER A 104 -5.23 -2.59 -6.47
CA SER A 104 -6.63 -2.72 -6.04
C SER A 104 -6.82 -2.18 -4.63
N PHE A 105 -8.04 -1.76 -4.29
CA PHE A 105 -8.43 -1.44 -2.93
C PHE A 105 -8.81 -2.68 -2.10
N SER A 106 -8.90 -3.87 -2.70
CA SER A 106 -9.17 -5.13 -2.00
C SER A 106 -7.93 -5.74 -1.35
N GLU A 107 -6.73 -5.41 -1.85
CA GLU A 107 -5.47 -5.96 -1.35
C GLU A 107 -4.40 -4.87 -1.28
N ILE A 108 -4.46 -4.06 -0.23
CA ILE A 108 -3.49 -3.01 -0.01
C ILE A 108 -2.40 -3.50 0.93
N ALA A 109 -1.15 -3.39 0.51
CA ALA A 109 -0.01 -3.64 1.37
C ALA A 109 0.14 -2.49 2.38
N ILE A 110 -0.17 -2.75 3.64
CA ILE A 110 0.01 -1.80 4.73
C ILE A 110 1.23 -2.22 5.54
N THR A 111 2.12 -1.26 5.77
CA THR A 111 3.30 -1.48 6.61
C THR A 111 2.87 -2.01 7.98
N ASN A 112 3.41 -3.15 8.35
CA ASN A 112 3.20 -3.71 9.68
C ASN A 112 4.11 -2.99 10.68
N PRO A 113 3.58 -2.24 11.66
CA PRO A 113 4.41 -1.56 12.66
C PRO A 113 5.08 -2.53 13.63
N GLN A 114 4.56 -3.76 13.76
CA GLN A 114 5.11 -4.77 14.63
C GLN A 114 6.44 -5.27 14.08
N ALA A 115 7.53 -4.88 14.73
CA ALA A 115 8.89 -5.24 14.36
C ALA A 115 9.50 -6.32 15.26
N GLN A 116 8.82 -6.69 16.33
CA GLN A 116 9.26 -7.72 17.28
C GLN A 116 8.08 -8.61 17.64
N SER A 117 8.35 -9.90 17.75
CA SER A 117 7.40 -10.88 18.25
C SER A 117 8.17 -11.99 18.97
N GLY A 118 7.52 -12.66 19.91
CA GLY A 118 8.12 -13.75 20.65
C GLY A 118 7.41 -13.97 21.98
N GLY A 119 7.89 -14.95 22.69
CA GLY A 119 7.36 -15.34 24.00
C GLY A 119 7.77 -16.74 24.38
N ASP A 120 7.30 -17.17 25.53
CA ASP A 120 7.55 -18.49 26.04
C ASP A 120 6.44 -19.44 25.62
N TYR A 121 6.83 -20.60 25.12
CA TYR A 121 5.91 -21.69 24.89
C TYR A 121 6.54 -23.00 25.45
N ARG A 122 5.89 -23.60 26.44
CA ARG A 122 6.41 -24.75 27.21
C ARG A 122 7.81 -24.47 27.78
N THR A 123 8.81 -25.22 27.33
CA THR A 123 10.22 -25.14 27.80
C THR A 123 11.08 -24.26 26.90
N THR A 124 10.51 -23.61 25.92
CA THR A 124 11.21 -22.89 24.85
C THR A 124 10.83 -21.41 24.86
N HIS A 125 11.81 -20.55 24.67
CA HIS A 125 11.67 -19.11 24.45
C HIS A 125 11.96 -18.77 23.00
N TYR A 126 11.11 -17.95 22.39
CA TYR A 126 11.19 -17.50 21.00
C TYR A 126 11.36 -16.00 20.96
N LYS A 127 12.21 -15.51 20.07
CA LYS A 127 12.40 -14.09 19.81
C LYS A 127 12.63 -13.88 18.33
N VAL A 128 11.80 -13.06 17.71
CA VAL A 128 11.92 -12.66 16.31
C VAL A 128 11.91 -11.16 16.24
N GLU A 129 12.92 -10.58 15.58
CA GLU A 129 13.12 -9.13 15.49
C GLU A 129 13.41 -8.73 14.05
N ARG A 130 12.66 -7.75 13.55
CA ARG A 130 12.87 -7.12 12.25
C ARG A 130 13.50 -5.76 12.43
N SER A 131 14.64 -5.53 11.81
CA SER A 131 15.38 -4.28 11.86
C SER A 131 15.80 -3.83 10.45
N ARG A 132 16.55 -2.73 10.35
CA ARG A 132 17.17 -2.30 9.09
C ARG A 132 18.21 -3.30 8.57
N ASN A 133 18.79 -4.09 9.45
CA ASN A 133 19.80 -5.11 9.14
C ASN A 133 19.20 -6.47 8.80
N GLY A 134 17.88 -6.53 8.59
CA GLY A 134 17.17 -7.76 8.30
C GLY A 134 16.38 -8.31 9.50
N ILE A 135 16.17 -9.61 9.49
CA ILE A 135 15.34 -10.32 10.48
C ILE A 135 16.20 -11.31 11.24
N LYS A 136 16.16 -11.20 12.55
CA LYS A 136 16.84 -12.14 13.45
C LYS A 136 15.81 -13.02 14.16
N THR A 137 15.98 -14.33 14.03
CA THR A 137 15.13 -15.34 14.68
C THR A 137 15.98 -16.12 15.65
N THR A 138 15.58 -16.18 16.92
CA THR A 138 16.27 -16.90 17.99
C THR A 138 15.29 -17.79 18.73
N VAL A 139 15.67 -19.05 18.95
CA VAL A 139 14.95 -20.02 19.76
C VAL A 139 15.91 -20.54 20.81
N SER A 140 15.56 -20.46 22.10
CA SER A 140 16.40 -20.87 23.21
C SER A 140 15.60 -21.63 24.27
N LYS A 141 16.29 -22.27 25.22
CA LYS A 141 15.62 -22.88 26.38
C LYS A 141 15.09 -21.77 27.31
N LYS A 142 13.84 -21.89 27.75
CA LYS A 142 13.21 -20.91 28.65
C LYS A 142 13.97 -20.76 29.97
N ASN A 143 14.37 -21.87 30.57
CA ASN A 143 15.04 -21.87 31.87
C ASN A 143 16.57 -21.65 31.81
N ASP A 144 17.12 -21.65 30.59
CA ASP A 144 18.53 -21.40 30.31
C ASP A 144 18.67 -20.69 28.96
N PRO A 145 18.51 -19.36 28.90
CA PRO A 145 18.58 -18.59 27.67
C PRO A 145 19.93 -18.64 26.96
N SER A 146 21.00 -19.07 27.66
CA SER A 146 22.31 -19.27 27.05
C SER A 146 22.34 -20.50 26.15
N THR A 147 21.47 -21.47 26.39
CA THR A 147 21.30 -22.63 25.51
C THR A 147 20.43 -22.24 24.31
N VAL A 148 21.08 -21.81 23.23
CA VAL A 148 20.43 -21.47 21.96
C VAL A 148 20.22 -22.75 21.15
N LEU A 149 18.95 -22.99 20.77
CA LEU A 149 18.54 -24.13 19.94
C LEU A 149 18.59 -23.80 18.45
N PHE A 150 18.28 -22.53 18.13
CA PHE A 150 18.30 -22.00 16.77
C PHE A 150 18.58 -20.50 16.79
N ASN A 151 19.42 -20.02 15.86
CA ASN A 151 19.69 -18.61 15.65
C ASN A 151 19.98 -18.38 14.18
N PHE A 152 19.18 -17.50 13.55
CA PHE A 152 19.29 -17.23 12.13
C PHE A 152 19.08 -15.75 11.85
N GLN A 153 19.90 -15.20 10.95
CA GLN A 153 19.82 -13.82 10.49
C GLN A 153 19.55 -13.83 8.98
N GLN A 154 18.45 -13.22 8.58
CA GLN A 154 18.07 -13.05 7.18
C GLN A 154 18.15 -11.58 6.78
N GLU A 155 18.53 -11.29 5.54
CA GLU A 155 18.51 -9.92 5.00
C GLU A 155 17.08 -9.42 4.75
N LYS A 156 16.18 -10.31 4.36
CA LYS A 156 14.78 -10.03 4.01
C LYS A 156 13.85 -11.02 4.67
N TYR A 157 12.57 -10.65 4.73
CA TYR A 157 11.52 -11.58 5.15
C TYR A 157 11.33 -12.64 4.08
N ASP A 158 11.68 -13.88 4.43
CA ASP A 158 11.49 -15.05 3.59
C ASP A 158 11.20 -16.26 4.48
N GLU A 159 9.93 -16.66 4.51
CA GLU A 159 9.48 -17.80 5.33
C GLU A 159 10.03 -19.13 4.79
N TYR A 160 10.14 -19.24 3.47
CA TYR A 160 10.67 -20.44 2.83
C TYR A 160 12.16 -20.65 3.16
N GLU A 161 12.96 -19.58 3.12
CA GLU A 161 14.37 -19.62 3.51
C GLU A 161 14.52 -20.06 4.97
N LEU A 162 13.67 -19.54 5.88
CA LEU A 162 13.65 -19.95 7.29
C LEU A 162 13.33 -21.43 7.43
N GLU A 163 12.28 -21.91 6.77
CA GLU A 163 11.85 -23.32 6.83
C GLU A 163 12.89 -24.28 6.23
N MET A 164 13.63 -23.84 5.21
CA MET A 164 14.64 -24.64 4.54
C MET A 164 15.96 -24.70 5.30
N HIS A 165 16.17 -23.84 6.30
CA HIS A 165 17.41 -23.83 7.08
C HIS A 165 17.64 -25.15 7.83
N ALA A 166 18.85 -25.71 7.71
CA ALA A 166 19.16 -27.03 8.26
C ALA A 166 18.94 -27.14 9.78
N ASP A 167 19.33 -26.09 10.52
CA ASP A 167 19.16 -26.09 11.98
C ASP A 167 17.71 -25.83 12.39
N PHE A 168 16.91 -25.11 11.58
CA PHE A 168 15.47 -24.99 11.79
C PHE A 168 14.77 -26.35 11.71
N LYS A 169 15.14 -27.17 10.73
CA LYS A 169 14.61 -28.54 10.55
C LYS A 169 14.98 -29.50 11.70
N ARG A 170 16.02 -29.18 12.50
CA ARG A 170 16.39 -29.97 13.70
C ARG A 170 15.49 -29.65 14.91
N LEU A 171 14.77 -28.53 14.89
CA LEU A 171 13.76 -28.24 15.91
C LEU A 171 12.63 -29.28 15.84
N GLY A 172 11.99 -29.56 16.95
CA GLY A 172 10.78 -30.38 16.97
C GLY A 172 9.64 -29.70 16.18
N LEU A 173 8.76 -30.46 15.56
CA LEU A 173 7.66 -29.92 14.71
C LEU A 173 6.83 -28.84 15.42
N GLU A 174 6.57 -29.01 16.70
CA GLU A 174 5.83 -28.02 17.50
C GLU A 174 6.65 -26.74 17.70
N GLN A 175 7.96 -26.84 17.90
CA GLN A 175 8.85 -25.69 18.01
C GLN A 175 8.94 -24.93 16.67
N GLN A 176 9.03 -25.64 15.55
CA GLN A 176 8.98 -25.05 14.22
C GLN A 176 7.66 -24.27 14.00
N GLY A 177 6.52 -24.89 14.29
CA GLY A 177 5.20 -24.26 14.12
C GLY A 177 5.05 -23.01 14.98
N GLN A 178 5.51 -23.04 16.24
CA GLN A 178 5.45 -21.88 17.13
C GLN A 178 6.40 -20.75 16.67
N CYS A 179 7.61 -21.12 16.21
CA CYS A 179 8.56 -20.15 15.65
C CYS A 179 7.99 -19.44 14.43
N LEU A 180 7.40 -20.19 13.50
CA LEU A 180 6.72 -19.63 12.31
C LEU A 180 5.55 -18.73 12.70
N ALA A 181 4.78 -19.07 13.72
CA ALA A 181 3.69 -18.22 14.20
C ALA A 181 4.21 -16.82 14.61
N PHE A 182 5.28 -16.76 15.42
CA PHE A 182 5.90 -15.49 15.80
C PHE A 182 6.58 -14.80 14.61
N TYR A 183 7.19 -15.54 13.69
CA TYR A 183 7.82 -14.99 12.50
C TYR A 183 6.80 -14.29 11.59
N ARG A 184 5.62 -14.88 11.40
CA ARG A 184 4.51 -14.30 10.60
C ARG A 184 3.95 -13.02 11.21
N GLU A 185 4.02 -12.83 12.53
CA GLU A 185 3.54 -11.61 13.16
C GLU A 185 4.34 -10.37 12.77
N ILE A 186 5.63 -10.54 12.44
CA ILE A 186 6.52 -9.45 12.04
C ILE A 186 6.63 -9.24 10.52
N ILE A 187 5.77 -9.89 9.74
CA ILE A 187 5.74 -9.68 8.28
C ILE A 187 5.77 -8.20 7.95
N PRO A 188 6.66 -7.73 7.03
CA PRO A 188 6.84 -6.30 6.78
C PRO A 188 5.57 -5.59 6.32
N TYR A 189 4.78 -6.28 5.50
CA TYR A 189 3.54 -5.74 4.94
C TYR A 189 2.40 -6.73 5.17
N LYS A 190 1.32 -6.23 5.76
CA LYS A 190 0.05 -6.97 5.86
C LYS A 190 -0.85 -6.56 4.69
N SER A 191 -1.49 -7.52 4.04
CA SER A 191 -2.52 -7.24 3.06
C SER A 191 -3.82 -6.92 3.79
N GLU A 192 -4.41 -5.76 3.48
CA GLU A 192 -5.70 -5.36 4.03
C GLU A 192 -6.64 -4.90 2.91
N SER A 193 -7.94 -5.23 3.03
CA SER A 193 -8.97 -4.66 2.19
C SER A 193 -9.52 -3.38 2.82
N VAL A 194 -9.63 -2.31 2.02
CA VAL A 194 -10.32 -1.08 2.44
C VAL A 194 -11.70 -0.96 1.82
N ILE A 195 -12.13 -2.02 1.15
CA ILE A 195 -13.48 -2.16 0.60
C ILE A 195 -14.18 -3.38 1.21
N SER A 196 -15.50 -3.34 1.23
CA SER A 196 -16.37 -4.41 1.67
C SER A 196 -17.60 -4.49 0.75
N LYS A 197 -18.43 -5.49 0.93
CA LYS A 197 -19.73 -5.59 0.24
C LYS A 197 -20.83 -5.15 1.19
N ASP A 198 -21.76 -4.33 0.70
CA ASP A 198 -22.98 -3.99 1.43
C ASP A 198 -24.03 -5.15 1.35
N ARG A 199 -25.20 -4.92 1.95
CA ARG A 199 -26.30 -5.91 1.95
C ARG A 199 -26.82 -6.25 0.54
N ASN A 200 -26.60 -5.36 -0.43
CA ASN A 200 -27.01 -5.51 -1.82
C ASN A 200 -25.86 -5.99 -2.72
N ASN A 201 -24.76 -6.46 -2.13
CA ASN A 201 -23.54 -6.89 -2.84
C ASN A 201 -22.76 -5.77 -3.58
N ASN A 202 -23.11 -4.48 -3.33
CA ASN A 202 -22.33 -3.37 -3.88
C ASN A 202 -21.01 -3.22 -3.15
N ILE A 203 -19.95 -2.90 -3.89
CA ILE A 203 -18.63 -2.61 -3.31
C ILE A 203 -18.68 -1.22 -2.69
N ILE A 204 -18.37 -1.14 -1.41
CA ILE A 204 -18.31 0.10 -0.64
C ILE A 204 -16.98 0.19 0.12
N PHE A 205 -16.51 1.42 0.36
CA PHE A 205 -15.38 1.63 1.25
C PHE A 205 -15.78 1.39 2.71
N VAL A 206 -14.85 0.83 3.50
CA VAL A 206 -15.09 0.63 4.94
C VAL A 206 -15.28 1.97 5.64
N SER A 207 -15.96 1.97 6.79
CA SER A 207 -16.28 3.20 7.53
C SER A 207 -15.06 3.85 8.22
N GLU A 208 -13.98 3.10 8.40
CA GLU A 208 -12.75 3.56 9.05
C GLU A 208 -11.93 4.46 8.11
N ARG A 209 -12.13 5.79 8.22
CA ARG A 209 -11.48 6.80 7.36
C ARG A 209 -9.95 6.70 7.35
N SER A 210 -9.34 6.43 8.50
CA SER A 210 -7.88 6.28 8.60
C SER A 210 -7.37 5.06 7.81
N LYS A 211 -8.16 3.99 7.74
CA LYS A 211 -7.84 2.82 6.95
C LYS A 211 -7.96 3.12 5.45
N VAL A 212 -9.05 3.79 5.05
CA VAL A 212 -9.28 4.19 3.66
C VAL A 212 -8.23 5.18 3.19
N SER A 213 -7.83 6.17 4.03
CA SER A 213 -6.79 7.15 3.67
C SER A 213 -5.45 6.47 3.40
N ARG A 214 -5.04 5.49 4.21
CA ARG A 214 -3.84 4.67 3.96
C ARG A 214 -3.92 3.95 2.61
N GLY A 215 -5.08 3.40 2.30
CA GLY A 215 -5.32 2.71 1.03
C GLY A 215 -5.22 3.63 -0.17
N ILE A 216 -5.80 4.82 -0.09
CA ILE A 216 -5.72 5.83 -1.16
C ILE A 216 -4.25 6.23 -1.41
N ILE A 217 -3.50 6.52 -0.35
CA ILE A 217 -2.08 6.89 -0.46
C ILE A 217 -1.28 5.78 -1.13
N GLU A 218 -1.50 4.52 -0.73
CA GLU A 218 -0.81 3.37 -1.32
C GLU A 218 -1.15 3.19 -2.80
N VAL A 219 -2.43 3.22 -3.17
CA VAL A 219 -2.88 3.07 -4.56
C VAL A 219 -2.29 4.17 -5.44
N LEU A 220 -2.34 5.44 -5.00
CA LEU A 220 -1.75 6.55 -5.75
C LEU A 220 -0.24 6.38 -5.95
N TYR A 221 0.48 5.90 -4.91
CA TYR A 221 1.90 5.61 -5.02
C TYR A 221 2.20 4.47 -6.00
N LEU A 222 1.45 3.38 -5.94
CA LEU A 222 1.63 2.24 -6.84
C LEU A 222 1.33 2.63 -8.29
N LEU A 223 0.27 3.41 -8.55
CA LEU A 223 -0.03 3.94 -9.87
C LEU A 223 1.12 4.79 -10.43
N ARG A 224 1.71 5.65 -9.58
CA ARG A 224 2.90 6.43 -9.99
C ARG A 224 4.07 5.49 -10.33
N CYS A 225 4.32 4.48 -9.51
CA CYS A 225 5.42 3.55 -9.77
C CYS A 225 5.20 2.80 -11.09
N SER A 226 4.04 2.21 -11.31
CA SER A 226 3.75 1.48 -12.55
C SER A 226 3.84 2.36 -13.79
N LEU A 227 3.38 3.62 -13.73
CA LEU A 227 3.50 4.56 -14.83
C LEU A 227 4.96 4.92 -15.14
N MET A 228 5.75 5.23 -14.11
CA MET A 228 7.15 5.63 -14.26
C MET A 228 8.07 4.48 -14.69
N HIS A 229 7.69 3.24 -14.41
CA HIS A 229 8.43 2.05 -14.86
C HIS A 229 7.96 1.51 -16.21
N GLY A 230 6.96 2.14 -16.86
CA GLY A 230 6.43 1.71 -18.16
C GLY A 230 5.63 0.41 -18.10
N GLU A 231 5.08 0.07 -16.93
CA GLU A 231 4.29 -1.14 -16.71
C GLU A 231 2.81 -0.96 -17.10
N VAL A 232 2.39 0.27 -17.44
CA VAL A 232 1.02 0.61 -17.79
C VAL A 232 0.83 0.54 -19.29
N TYR A 233 -0.16 -0.22 -19.74
CA TYR A 233 -0.57 -0.21 -21.13
C TYR A 233 -1.42 1.06 -21.41
N PRO A 234 -1.07 1.91 -22.40
CA PRO A 234 -1.75 3.19 -22.65
C PRO A 234 -3.05 2.99 -23.42
N ASP A 235 -4.04 2.37 -22.78
CA ASP A 235 -5.38 2.16 -23.33
C ASP A 235 -6.43 3.03 -22.63
N THR A 236 -7.68 2.93 -23.09
CA THR A 236 -8.81 3.69 -22.53
C THR A 236 -9.12 3.32 -21.08
N TYR A 237 -8.89 2.08 -20.67
CA TYR A 237 -9.13 1.61 -19.31
C TYR A 237 -8.11 2.22 -18.33
N SER A 238 -6.84 2.16 -18.70
CA SER A 238 -5.76 2.79 -17.94
C SER A 238 -5.92 4.31 -17.88
N LEU A 239 -6.32 4.94 -19.00
CA LEU A 239 -6.57 6.37 -19.04
C LEU A 239 -7.67 6.78 -18.04
N GLU A 240 -8.74 5.99 -17.90
CA GLU A 240 -9.82 6.28 -16.93
C GLU A 240 -9.33 6.11 -15.48
N VAL A 241 -8.41 5.16 -15.20
CA VAL A 241 -7.74 5.04 -13.90
C VAL A 241 -6.95 6.30 -13.56
N TYR A 242 -6.07 6.75 -14.47
CA TYR A 242 -5.24 7.93 -14.22
C TYR A 242 -6.01 9.23 -14.16
N LYS A 243 -7.11 9.35 -14.92
CA LYS A 243 -8.07 10.45 -14.81
C LYS A 243 -8.64 10.56 -13.38
N ASN A 244 -9.18 9.48 -12.85
CA ASN A 244 -9.77 9.49 -11.53
C ASN A 244 -8.70 9.68 -10.44
N ALA A 245 -7.53 9.06 -10.58
CA ALA A 245 -6.39 9.26 -9.68
C ALA A 245 -5.90 10.72 -9.68
N TYR A 246 -5.84 11.37 -10.84
CA TYR A 246 -5.52 12.79 -10.95
C TYR A 246 -6.51 13.66 -10.18
N TYR A 247 -7.82 13.46 -10.38
CA TYR A 247 -8.83 14.28 -9.70
C TYR A 247 -8.81 14.07 -8.19
N ILE A 248 -8.57 12.85 -7.72
CA ILE A 248 -8.40 12.55 -6.29
C ILE A 248 -7.19 13.31 -5.73
N LEU A 249 -6.03 13.17 -6.36
CA LEU A 249 -4.80 13.81 -5.90
C LEU A 249 -4.91 15.33 -5.92
N ASN A 250 -5.49 15.88 -6.99
CA ASN A 250 -5.71 17.32 -7.14
C ASN A 250 -6.71 17.87 -6.09
N ALA A 251 -7.77 17.13 -5.77
CA ALA A 251 -8.72 17.52 -4.73
C ALA A 251 -8.04 17.61 -3.34
N ILE A 252 -7.13 16.70 -3.04
CA ILE A 252 -6.34 16.72 -1.81
C ILE A 252 -5.40 17.93 -1.81
N LEU A 253 -4.63 18.12 -2.89
CA LEU A 253 -3.65 19.22 -2.98
C LEU A 253 -4.29 20.60 -2.93
N LYS A 254 -5.50 20.77 -3.46
CA LYS A 254 -6.26 22.04 -3.36
C LYS A 254 -6.58 22.44 -1.92
N THR A 255 -6.61 21.49 -0.98
CA THR A 255 -6.76 21.81 0.45
C THR A 255 -5.51 22.45 1.07
N PHE A 256 -4.41 22.52 0.31
CA PHE A 256 -3.14 23.11 0.77
C PHE A 256 -3.03 24.61 0.42
N LEU A 257 -3.88 25.08 -0.47
CA LEU A 257 -3.99 26.50 -0.86
C LEU A 257 -4.89 27.25 0.08
#